data_acb5511a3ca6077225f7fb17f0ba72bc
#
_entry.id   acb5511a3ca6077225f7fb17f0ba72bc
#
_cell.length_a   1.000
_cell.length_b   1.000
_cell.length_c   1.000
_cell.angle_alpha   90.00
_cell.angle_beta   90.00
_cell.angle_gamma   90.00
#
_symmetry.space_group_name_H-M   'P 1'
#
loop_
_entity.id
_entity.type
_entity.pdbx_description
1 polymer ?
#
loop_
_entity_poly.entity_id
_entity_poly.type
_entity_poly.pdbx_seq_one_letter_code
_entity_poly.pdbx_strand_id
1 'polypeptide(L)'
;MGTPRIFIAVLLLCGCATSTGLDEADSTTDREWPVSAHYDGKRFYNTSGADKGAGDISQFLWQNLWNKEKWPKQVENPPADPIVERVTEGIRATYINHATVLVQVAGLNILTDPVWSKRVSPVTFAGPKRVRDPGIPIEALPEIDLILVSHNHYDHLDTASLKKLRQQQEKEPVIVSGLGNA
;
A
#
# COMPACT_ATOMS: atom_id res chain seq x y z
N MET A 1 -16.00 48.34 8.90
CA MET A 1 -15.46 47.75 7.67
C MET A 1 -15.18 46.29 7.97
N GLY A 2 -16.11 45.40 7.58
CA GLY A 2 -16.05 43.97 7.87
C GLY A 2 -15.43 43.23 6.70
N THR A 3 -14.38 42.47 6.97
CA THR A 3 -13.75 41.57 6.01
C THR A 3 -14.65 40.36 5.72
N PRO A 4 -14.87 39.97 4.46
CA PRO A 4 -15.68 38.81 4.13
C PRO A 4 -14.90 37.53 4.47
N ARG A 5 -15.53 36.65 5.25
CA ARG A 5 -15.09 35.27 5.48
C ARG A 5 -15.47 34.44 4.27
N ILE A 6 -14.47 34.08 3.48
CA ILE A 6 -14.65 33.12 2.37
C ILE A 6 -14.77 31.71 3.00
N PHE A 7 -15.96 31.15 2.93
CA PHE A 7 -16.17 29.73 3.20
C PHE A 7 -15.77 28.93 1.95
N ILE A 8 -14.62 28.25 2.00
CA ILE A 8 -14.27 27.27 0.98
C ILE A 8 -14.95 25.96 1.37
N ALA A 9 -16.04 25.63 0.69
CA ALA A 9 -16.64 24.32 0.75
C ALA A 9 -15.76 23.35 -0.03
N VAL A 10 -15.03 22.48 0.67
CA VAL A 10 -14.33 21.37 0.05
C VAL A 10 -15.37 20.28 -0.22
N LEU A 11 -15.87 20.22 -1.45
CA LEU A 11 -16.64 19.07 -1.94
C LEU A 11 -15.68 17.87 -2.05
N LEU A 12 -15.80 16.92 -1.12
CA LEU A 12 -15.24 15.58 -1.26
C LEU A 12 -16.08 14.82 -2.30
N LEU A 13 -15.73 14.98 -3.57
CA LEU A 13 -16.16 14.07 -4.61
C LEU A 13 -15.41 12.75 -4.43
N CYS A 14 -16.06 11.80 -3.78
CA CYS A 14 -15.68 10.40 -3.84
C CYS A 14 -16.06 9.90 -5.25
N GLY A 15 -15.25 10.27 -6.24
CA GLY A 15 -15.39 9.78 -7.61
C GLY A 15 -14.74 8.42 -7.71
N CYS A 16 -15.53 7.38 -7.94
CA CYS A 16 -15.03 6.16 -8.55
C CYS A 16 -14.42 6.56 -9.88
N ALA A 17 -13.08 6.62 -9.95
CA ALA A 17 -12.40 6.82 -11.21
C ALA A 17 -12.56 5.53 -12.02
N THR A 18 -13.42 5.57 -13.03
CA THR A 18 -13.40 4.59 -14.11
C THR A 18 -12.11 4.80 -14.90
N SER A 19 -11.16 3.91 -14.75
CA SER A 19 -9.94 3.89 -15.57
C SER A 19 -10.31 3.44 -16.99
N THR A 20 -10.44 4.38 -17.90
CA THR A 20 -10.45 4.08 -19.33
C THR A 20 -9.00 4.07 -19.82
N GLY A 21 -8.53 2.91 -20.26
CA GLY A 21 -7.31 2.78 -21.05
C GLY A 21 -6.14 2.11 -20.37
N LEU A 22 -6.30 0.85 -20.02
CA LEU A 22 -5.23 -0.15 -20.03
C LEU A 22 -5.83 -1.34 -20.79
N ASP A 23 -5.03 -1.87 -21.71
CA ASP A 23 -5.38 -2.96 -22.60
C ASP A 23 -6.16 -4.07 -21.89
N GLU A 24 -7.15 -4.63 -22.57
CA GLU A 24 -8.02 -5.71 -22.14
C GLU A 24 -7.23 -6.85 -21.50
N ALA A 25 -6.96 -6.73 -20.20
CA ALA A 25 -6.73 -7.89 -19.37
C ALA A 25 -8.10 -8.57 -19.23
N ASP A 26 -8.17 -9.77 -19.76
CA ASP A 26 -9.29 -10.70 -19.73
C ASP A 26 -10.14 -10.48 -18.45
N SER A 27 -11.31 -9.89 -18.64
CA SER A 27 -12.29 -9.65 -17.56
C SER A 27 -12.93 -10.99 -17.21
N THR A 28 -12.23 -11.80 -16.42
CA THR A 28 -12.78 -13.01 -15.78
C THR A 28 -13.74 -12.62 -14.65
N THR A 29 -14.59 -11.62 -14.88
CA THR A 29 -15.57 -11.12 -13.90
C THR A 29 -16.76 -12.06 -13.69
N ASP A 30 -16.87 -13.15 -14.46
CA ASP A 30 -17.94 -14.13 -14.31
C ASP A 30 -17.53 -15.35 -13.47
N ARG A 31 -16.37 -15.31 -12.81
CA ARG A 31 -15.99 -16.41 -11.93
C ARG A 31 -16.77 -16.29 -10.61
N GLU A 32 -17.85 -17.05 -10.47
CA GLU A 32 -18.53 -17.23 -9.19
C GLU A 32 -17.60 -17.94 -8.21
N TRP A 33 -17.26 -17.26 -7.15
CA TRP A 33 -16.45 -17.85 -6.08
C TRP A 33 -17.38 -18.60 -5.12
N PRO A 34 -17.00 -19.80 -4.66
CA PRO A 34 -17.86 -20.55 -3.73
C PRO A 34 -18.00 -19.78 -2.40
N VAL A 35 -19.21 -19.76 -1.88
CA VAL A 35 -19.51 -19.23 -0.54
C VAL A 35 -18.65 -19.96 0.50
N SER A 36 -18.11 -19.24 1.45
CA SER A 36 -17.25 -19.77 2.51
C SER A 36 -17.57 -19.12 3.85
N ALA A 37 -16.89 -19.54 4.91
CA ALA A 37 -17.03 -18.92 6.24
C ALA A 37 -16.64 -17.42 6.26
N HIS A 38 -15.99 -16.93 5.23
CA HIS A 38 -15.49 -15.53 5.12
C HIS A 38 -16.01 -14.79 3.89
N TYR A 39 -16.88 -15.41 3.09
CA TYR A 39 -17.42 -14.85 1.85
C TYR A 39 -18.86 -15.29 1.62
N ASP A 40 -19.80 -14.35 1.52
CA ASP A 40 -21.23 -14.59 1.35
C ASP A 40 -21.69 -14.65 -0.11
N GLY A 41 -20.77 -14.67 -1.06
CA GLY A 41 -21.05 -14.58 -2.50
C GLY A 41 -20.97 -13.14 -3.05
N LYS A 42 -20.87 -12.13 -2.17
CA LYS A 42 -20.79 -10.70 -2.53
C LYS A 42 -19.72 -9.95 -1.78
N ARG A 43 -19.50 -10.28 -0.50
CA ARG A 43 -18.57 -9.56 0.39
C ARG A 43 -17.74 -10.54 1.19
N PHE A 44 -16.46 -10.17 1.39
CA PHE A 44 -15.62 -10.81 2.40
C PHE A 44 -15.86 -10.18 3.76
N TYR A 45 -15.86 -10.99 4.81
CA TYR A 45 -16.04 -10.55 6.19
C TYR A 45 -15.22 -11.39 7.17
N ASN A 46 -14.92 -10.78 8.32
CA ASN A 46 -14.30 -11.49 9.43
C ASN A 46 -15.37 -12.13 10.31
N THR A 47 -15.21 -13.40 10.63
CA THR A 47 -16.16 -14.15 11.48
C THR A 47 -16.18 -13.66 12.93
N SER A 48 -15.15 -12.93 13.36
CA SER A 48 -14.99 -12.40 14.73
C SER A 48 -14.94 -10.87 14.79
N GLY A 49 -15.15 -10.18 13.67
CA GLY A 49 -15.04 -8.72 13.57
C GLY A 49 -16.36 -8.01 13.87
N ALA A 50 -16.35 -7.03 14.76
CA ALA A 50 -17.41 -6.04 14.79
C ALA A 50 -17.37 -5.20 13.52
N ASP A 51 -18.48 -5.09 12.80
CA ASP A 51 -18.61 -4.15 11.69
C ASP A 51 -18.36 -2.73 12.20
N LYS A 52 -17.32 -2.07 11.70
CA LYS A 52 -17.08 -0.65 11.99
C LYS A 52 -18.17 0.16 11.30
N GLY A 53 -19.06 0.74 12.09
CA GLY A 53 -20.14 1.57 11.57
C GLY A 53 -19.65 2.93 11.05
N ALA A 54 -20.49 3.62 10.28
CA ALA A 54 -20.20 4.97 9.78
C ALA A 54 -19.89 5.98 10.92
N GLY A 55 -20.39 5.73 12.13
CA GLY A 55 -20.08 6.52 13.33
C GLY A 55 -18.59 6.48 13.73
N ASP A 56 -17.93 5.34 13.57
CA ASP A 56 -16.51 5.19 13.90
C ASP A 56 -15.63 6.02 12.97
N ILE A 57 -16.02 6.12 11.69
CA ILE A 57 -15.33 6.93 10.68
C ILE A 57 -15.47 8.42 11.01
N SER A 58 -16.66 8.87 11.39
CA SER A 58 -16.90 10.27 11.76
C SER A 58 -16.12 10.67 13.02
N GLN A 59 -16.05 9.79 14.01
CA GLN A 59 -15.27 9.99 15.23
C GLN A 59 -13.77 10.03 14.92
N PHE A 60 -13.28 9.13 14.07
CA PHE A 60 -11.88 9.12 13.62
C PHE A 60 -11.51 10.43 12.89
N LEU A 61 -12.36 10.89 11.95
CA LEU A 61 -12.14 12.15 11.24
C LEU A 61 -12.16 13.34 12.19
N TRP A 62 -13.10 13.35 13.16
CA TRP A 62 -13.18 14.41 14.17
C TRP A 62 -11.93 14.44 15.06
N GLN A 63 -11.50 13.30 15.56
CA GLN A 63 -10.28 13.17 16.37
C GLN A 63 -9.04 13.63 15.59
N ASN A 64 -8.90 13.27 14.31
CA ASN A 64 -7.78 13.70 13.48
C ASN A 64 -7.78 15.19 13.15
N LEU A 65 -8.94 15.84 13.11
CA LEU A 65 -9.04 17.30 12.93
C LEU A 65 -8.57 18.09 14.15
N TRP A 66 -8.77 17.53 15.35
CA TRP A 66 -8.48 18.22 16.60
C TRP A 66 -7.19 17.76 17.28
N ASN A 67 -6.80 16.51 17.15
CA ASN A 67 -5.53 15.97 17.63
C ASN A 67 -4.41 16.35 16.67
N LYS A 68 -3.91 17.56 16.81
CA LYS A 68 -2.72 18.02 16.07
C LYS A 68 -1.44 17.57 16.77
N GLU A 69 -1.24 16.28 16.93
CA GLU A 69 0.09 15.79 17.27
C GLU A 69 1.06 16.23 16.16
N LYS A 70 2.10 16.94 16.56
CA LYS A 70 3.11 17.41 15.60
C LYS A 70 4.05 16.25 15.28
N TRP A 71 3.76 15.53 14.22
CA TRP A 71 4.71 14.57 13.69
C TRP A 71 6.04 15.24 13.32
N PRO A 72 7.19 14.61 13.56
CA PRO A 72 8.46 15.11 13.11
C PRO A 72 8.45 15.32 11.59
N LYS A 73 9.14 16.34 11.12
CA LYS A 73 9.22 16.61 9.66
C LYS A 73 10.03 15.55 8.93
N GLN A 74 11.03 15.01 9.61
CA GLN A 74 11.90 13.94 9.13
C GLN A 74 12.49 13.16 10.31
N VAL A 75 12.64 11.85 10.11
CA VAL A 75 13.29 10.93 11.04
C VAL A 75 14.36 10.19 10.26
N GLU A 76 15.57 10.14 10.79
CA GLU A 76 16.70 9.42 10.19
C GLU A 76 16.54 7.92 10.40
N ASN A 77 17.04 7.15 9.42
CA ASN A 77 17.14 5.70 9.56
C ASN A 77 18.35 5.34 10.43
N PRO A 78 18.25 4.30 11.27
CA PRO A 78 19.44 3.70 11.85
C PRO A 78 20.34 3.13 10.72
N PRO A 79 21.62 2.89 10.99
CA PRO A 79 22.49 2.17 10.06
C PRO A 79 21.82 0.85 9.65
N ALA A 80 21.80 0.57 8.35
CA ALA A 80 21.24 -0.67 7.82
C ALA A 80 22.34 -1.73 7.70
N ASP A 81 21.99 -2.98 7.97
CA ASP A 81 22.84 -4.10 7.65
C ASP A 81 23.03 -4.23 6.13
N PRO A 82 24.21 -4.72 5.69
CA PRO A 82 24.43 -4.97 4.27
C PRO A 82 23.36 -5.87 3.67
N ILE A 83 22.87 -5.50 2.50
CA ILE A 83 21.93 -6.31 1.74
C ILE A 83 22.71 -7.47 1.13
N VAL A 84 22.16 -8.68 1.23
CA VAL A 84 22.70 -9.86 0.57
C VAL A 84 21.78 -10.23 -0.61
N GLU A 85 22.38 -10.76 -1.68
CA GLU A 85 21.63 -11.10 -2.88
C GLU A 85 20.58 -12.18 -2.61
N ARG A 86 20.95 -13.23 -1.87
CA ARG A 86 20.06 -14.35 -1.54
C ARG A 86 20.44 -15.00 -0.21
N VAL A 87 19.43 -15.54 0.48
CA VAL A 87 19.59 -16.35 1.69
C VAL A 87 19.09 -17.75 1.41
N THR A 88 19.98 -18.74 1.40
CA THR A 88 19.66 -20.14 1.12
C THR A 88 19.35 -20.95 2.37
N GLU A 89 19.93 -20.57 3.50
CA GLU A 89 19.73 -21.22 4.80
C GLU A 89 19.16 -20.24 5.81
N GLY A 90 18.13 -20.68 6.54
CA GLY A 90 17.43 -19.83 7.49
C GLY A 90 16.52 -18.81 6.82
N ILE A 91 16.14 -17.76 7.57
CA ILE A 91 15.26 -16.68 7.14
C ILE A 91 15.92 -15.36 7.54
N ARG A 92 15.95 -14.42 6.61
CA ARG A 92 16.29 -13.02 6.89
C ARG A 92 15.10 -12.13 6.57
N ALA A 93 14.66 -11.34 7.53
CA ALA A 93 13.62 -10.33 7.34
C ALA A 93 14.23 -8.94 7.56
N THR A 94 14.17 -8.09 6.53
CA THR A 94 14.67 -6.70 6.58
C THR A 94 13.49 -5.75 6.46
N TYR A 95 13.23 -4.99 7.53
CA TYR A 95 12.21 -3.96 7.54
C TYR A 95 12.66 -2.76 6.70
N ILE A 96 11.86 -2.37 5.72
CA ILE A 96 12.15 -1.26 4.83
C ILE A 96 11.37 -0.02 5.23
N ASN A 97 10.07 -0.14 5.35
CA ASN A 97 9.18 0.91 5.85
C ASN A 97 7.74 0.38 5.97
N HIS A 98 6.88 1.04 6.76
CA HIS A 98 5.46 0.75 6.92
C HIS A 98 5.13 -0.75 6.94
N ALA A 99 4.58 -1.31 5.88
CA ALA A 99 4.33 -2.73 5.70
C ALA A 99 5.29 -3.39 4.70
N THR A 100 6.27 -2.64 4.20
CA THR A 100 7.27 -3.13 3.25
C THR A 100 8.39 -3.85 3.98
N VAL A 101 8.51 -5.15 3.79
CA VAL A 101 9.54 -6.02 4.35
C VAL A 101 10.13 -6.86 3.23
N LEU A 102 11.46 -6.93 3.17
CA LEU A 102 12.18 -7.91 2.34
C LEU A 102 12.39 -9.18 3.17
N VAL A 103 11.77 -10.26 2.77
CA VAL A 103 11.95 -11.60 3.35
C VAL A 103 12.76 -12.44 2.40
N GLN A 104 13.90 -12.93 2.87
CA GLN A 104 14.81 -13.79 2.10
C GLN A 104 14.83 -15.17 2.75
N VAL A 105 14.45 -16.19 2.01
CA VAL A 105 14.30 -17.57 2.52
C VAL A 105 14.41 -18.58 1.40
N ALA A 106 15.13 -19.67 1.63
CA ALA A 106 15.28 -20.77 0.66
C ALA A 106 15.70 -20.32 -0.75
N GLY A 107 16.55 -19.31 -0.82
CA GLY A 107 17.01 -18.73 -2.09
C GLY A 107 16.01 -17.80 -2.79
N LEU A 108 14.87 -17.50 -2.18
CA LEU A 108 13.86 -16.57 -2.70
C LEU A 108 13.94 -15.22 -2.00
N ASN A 109 13.68 -14.16 -2.76
CA ASN A 109 13.50 -12.81 -2.28
C ASN A 109 12.01 -12.44 -2.42
N ILE A 110 11.35 -12.24 -1.28
CA ILE A 110 9.91 -11.94 -1.19
C ILE A 110 9.76 -10.53 -0.65
N LEU A 111 9.00 -9.69 -1.35
CA LEU A 111 8.75 -8.31 -0.94
C LEU A 111 7.27 -8.13 -0.59
N THR A 112 6.99 -7.62 0.62
CA THR A 112 5.61 -7.33 1.04
C THR A 112 5.28 -5.86 0.80
N ASP A 113 4.05 -5.57 0.38
CA ASP A 113 3.45 -4.23 0.26
C ASP A 113 4.47 -3.15 -0.16
N PRO A 114 5.00 -3.20 -1.40
CA PRO A 114 6.11 -2.35 -1.83
C PRO A 114 5.67 -0.89 -2.01
N VAL A 115 6.12 0.01 -1.12
CA VAL A 115 5.78 1.43 -1.14
C VAL A 115 7.04 2.29 -1.02
N TRP A 116 7.43 2.99 -2.11
CA TRP A 116 8.53 3.97 -2.15
C TRP A 116 8.05 5.38 -2.46
N SER A 117 6.79 5.56 -2.82
CA SER A 117 6.21 6.89 -3.04
C SER A 117 6.33 7.76 -1.79
N LYS A 118 6.61 9.05 -2.00
CA LYS A 118 6.71 10.03 -0.90
C LYS A 118 5.38 10.30 -0.22
N ARG A 119 4.27 10.07 -0.92
CA ARG A 119 2.89 10.23 -0.43
C ARG A 119 2.06 9.01 -0.77
N VAL A 120 1.28 8.56 0.18
CA VAL A 120 0.32 7.45 0.03
C VAL A 120 -1.07 8.05 -0.23
N SER A 121 -1.33 8.36 -1.50
CA SER A 121 -2.52 9.09 -1.91
C SER A 121 -2.78 8.90 -3.40
N PRO A 122 -4.04 8.97 -3.86
CA PRO A 122 -4.38 8.94 -5.29
C PRO A 122 -3.78 10.12 -6.08
N VAL A 123 -3.34 11.17 -5.38
CA VAL A 123 -2.71 12.36 -5.98
C VAL A 123 -1.34 12.62 -5.37
N THR A 124 -0.38 13.07 -6.19
CA THR A 124 1.02 13.24 -5.78
C THR A 124 1.27 14.48 -4.91
N PHE A 125 0.37 15.47 -4.97
CA PHE A 125 0.53 16.76 -4.28
C PHE A 125 -0.16 16.82 -2.91
N ALA A 126 -1.09 15.91 -2.60
CA ALA A 126 -1.85 15.89 -1.36
C ALA A 126 -1.78 14.53 -0.66
N GLY A 127 -2.24 14.45 0.59
CA GLY A 127 -2.25 13.23 1.40
C GLY A 127 -1.05 13.07 2.31
N PRO A 128 -1.03 12.00 3.13
CA PRO A 128 0.03 11.73 4.10
C PRO A 128 1.40 11.66 3.42
N LYS A 129 2.36 12.40 4.00
CA LYS A 129 3.75 12.40 3.52
C LYS A 129 4.60 11.54 4.43
N ARG A 130 5.47 10.75 3.84
CA ARG A 130 6.50 9.99 4.54
C ARG A 130 7.41 10.93 5.34
N VAL A 131 7.68 10.57 6.58
CA VAL A 131 8.60 11.30 7.48
C VAL A 131 9.94 10.59 7.65
N ARG A 132 10.04 9.34 7.21
CA ARG A 132 11.27 8.54 7.23
C ARG A 132 11.49 7.96 5.82
N ASP A 133 12.69 8.06 5.31
CA ASP A 133 13.03 7.43 4.03
C ASP A 133 13.00 5.89 4.15
N PRO A 134 12.73 5.15 3.07
CA PRO A 134 12.82 3.69 3.10
C PRO A 134 14.21 3.25 3.56
N GLY A 135 14.28 2.22 4.40
CA GLY A 135 15.54 1.68 4.92
C GLY A 135 16.47 1.14 3.82
N ILE A 136 15.88 0.71 2.70
CA ILE A 136 16.59 0.30 1.49
C ILE A 136 16.05 1.13 0.33
N PRO A 137 16.89 1.86 -0.41
CA PRO A 137 16.50 2.48 -1.68
C PRO A 137 16.03 1.40 -2.66
N ILE A 138 15.01 1.70 -3.46
CA ILE A 138 14.42 0.71 -4.39
C ILE A 138 15.47 0.18 -5.39
N GLU A 139 16.43 1.02 -5.77
CA GLU A 139 17.53 0.70 -6.68
C GLU A 139 18.57 -0.25 -6.06
N ALA A 140 18.61 -0.34 -4.73
CA ALA A 140 19.54 -1.21 -3.99
C ALA A 140 18.90 -2.54 -3.59
N LEU A 141 17.67 -2.82 -4.02
CA LEU A 141 17.05 -4.12 -3.77
C LEU A 141 17.71 -5.20 -4.62
N PRO A 142 17.89 -6.41 -4.07
CA PRO A 142 18.25 -7.58 -4.87
C PRO A 142 17.10 -7.94 -5.84
N GLU A 143 17.33 -8.87 -6.75
CA GLU A 143 16.28 -9.39 -7.61
C GLU A 143 15.14 -10.01 -6.78
N ILE A 144 13.91 -9.55 -7.01
CA ILE A 144 12.72 -9.96 -6.28
C ILE A 144 12.00 -11.06 -7.07
N ASP A 145 11.74 -12.21 -6.43
CA ASP A 145 11.02 -13.31 -7.05
C ASP A 145 9.51 -13.20 -6.87
N LEU A 146 9.07 -12.69 -5.70
CA LEU A 146 7.67 -12.66 -5.32
C LEU A 146 7.32 -11.33 -4.62
N ILE A 147 6.21 -10.73 -5.02
CA ILE A 147 5.62 -9.58 -4.36
C ILE A 147 4.28 -9.98 -3.76
N LEU A 148 4.10 -9.75 -2.47
CA LEU A 148 2.85 -9.97 -1.76
C LEU A 148 2.18 -8.62 -1.48
N VAL A 149 0.97 -8.41 -1.99
CA VAL A 149 0.16 -7.21 -1.74
C VAL A 149 -1.02 -7.60 -0.87
N SER A 150 -1.06 -7.08 0.35
CA SER A 150 -2.08 -7.43 1.34
C SER A 150 -3.47 -6.91 0.96
N HIS A 151 -3.56 -5.66 0.51
CA HIS A 151 -4.80 -5.03 0.08
C HIS A 151 -4.53 -3.75 -0.75
N ASN A 152 -5.58 -3.14 -1.29
CA ASN A 152 -5.49 -2.06 -2.28
C ASN A 152 -5.50 -0.63 -1.71
N HIS A 153 -5.21 -0.42 -0.43
CA HIS A 153 -4.96 0.93 0.07
C HIS A 153 -3.63 1.49 -0.48
N TYR A 154 -3.56 2.80 -0.65
CA TYR A 154 -2.39 3.47 -1.28
C TYR A 154 -1.08 3.33 -0.51
N ASP A 155 -1.13 3.00 0.78
CA ASP A 155 0.02 2.71 1.64
C ASP A 155 0.46 1.25 1.62
N HIS A 156 -0.20 0.41 0.80
CA HIS A 156 0.11 -1.00 0.56
C HIS A 156 0.26 -1.31 -0.94
N LEU A 157 -0.66 -0.84 -1.79
CA LEU A 157 -0.61 -0.97 -3.24
C LEU A 157 -0.14 0.34 -3.88
N ASP A 158 1.18 0.48 -4.02
CA ASP A 158 1.81 1.62 -4.71
C ASP A 158 2.19 1.23 -6.14
N THR A 159 1.33 1.55 -7.08
CA THR A 159 1.54 1.20 -8.50
C THR A 159 2.80 1.85 -9.10
N ALA A 160 3.24 3.00 -8.57
CA ALA A 160 4.48 3.64 -9.01
C ALA A 160 5.70 2.81 -8.60
N SER A 161 5.72 2.29 -7.36
CA SER A 161 6.77 1.38 -6.89
C SER A 161 6.77 0.06 -7.65
N LEU A 162 5.60 -0.54 -7.90
CA LEU A 162 5.49 -1.77 -8.69
C LEU A 162 6.03 -1.59 -10.11
N LYS A 163 5.66 -0.50 -10.80
CA LYS A 163 6.18 -0.18 -12.14
C LYS A 163 7.70 -0.01 -12.13
N LYS A 164 8.25 0.65 -11.13
CA LYS A 164 9.70 0.85 -11.02
C LYS A 164 10.43 -0.46 -10.74
N LEU A 165 9.90 -1.31 -9.85
CA LEU A 165 10.45 -2.65 -9.61
C LEU A 165 10.49 -3.49 -10.88
N ARG A 166 9.40 -3.52 -11.65
CA ARG A 166 9.34 -4.22 -12.92
C ARG A 166 10.38 -3.72 -13.93
N GLN A 167 10.62 -2.40 -13.99
CA GLN A 167 11.55 -1.80 -14.94
C GLN A 167 13.03 -2.05 -14.63
N GLN A 168 13.38 -2.25 -13.37
CA GLN A 168 14.77 -2.38 -12.93
C GLN A 168 15.26 -3.82 -12.82
N GLN A 169 14.34 -4.81 -12.91
CA GLN A 169 14.67 -6.22 -12.74
C GLN A 169 14.73 -6.94 -14.07
N GLU A 170 15.66 -7.88 -14.19
CA GLU A 170 15.79 -8.69 -15.40
C GLU A 170 14.63 -9.66 -15.57
N LYS A 171 14.16 -10.22 -14.44
CA LYS A 171 13.02 -11.14 -14.40
C LYS A 171 11.84 -10.46 -13.73
N GLU A 172 10.68 -10.57 -14.35
CA GLU A 172 9.44 -10.04 -13.79
C GLU A 172 9.03 -10.85 -12.53
N PRO A 173 8.85 -10.19 -11.36
CA PRO A 173 8.43 -10.87 -10.15
C PRO A 173 6.98 -11.35 -10.26
N VAL A 174 6.67 -12.48 -9.63
CA VAL A 174 5.28 -12.92 -9.47
C VAL A 174 4.59 -12.01 -8.46
N ILE A 175 3.41 -11.49 -8.79
CA ILE A 175 2.63 -10.65 -7.86
C ILE A 175 1.43 -11.45 -7.37
N VAL A 176 1.30 -11.56 -6.05
CA VAL A 176 0.14 -12.15 -5.38
C VAL A 176 -0.58 -11.06 -4.60
N SER A 177 -1.87 -10.90 -4.87
CA SER A 177 -2.71 -9.89 -4.22
C SER A 177 -4.06 -10.48 -3.81
N GLY A 178 -4.82 -9.70 -3.04
CA GLY A 178 -6.22 -10.05 -2.74
C GLY A 178 -7.06 -10.12 -4.01
N LEU A 179 -8.11 -10.93 -3.97
CA LEU A 179 -9.05 -11.11 -5.07
C LEU A 179 -9.65 -9.76 -5.51
N GLY A 180 -9.72 -9.54 -6.83
CA GLY A 180 -10.26 -8.31 -7.42
C GLY A 180 -9.27 -7.13 -7.48
N ASN A 181 -7.99 -7.35 -7.21
CA ASN A 181 -6.94 -6.33 -7.33
C ASN A 181 -6.05 -6.51 -8.58
N ALA A 182 -6.38 -7.46 -9.45
CA ALA A 182 -5.68 -7.71 -10.72
C ALA A 182 -6.36 -6.95 -11.87
#